data_13d5aef972649795a22558e83164ec43
#
_entry.id   13d5aef972649795a22558e83164ec43
#
_cell.length_a   1.000
_cell.length_b   1.000
_cell.length_c   1.000
_cell.angle_alpha   90.00
_cell.angle_beta   90.00
_cell.angle_gamma   90.00
#
_symmetry.space_group_name_H-M   'P 1'
#
loop_
_entity.id
_entity.type
_entity.pdbx_description
1 polymer ?
#
loop_
_entity_poly.entity_id
_entity_poly.type
_entity_poly.pdbx_seq_one_letter_code
_entity_poly.pdbx_strand_id
1 'polypeptide(L)'
;MLNKYLKSAFLLVWVAVAPIVVQAQYATGLADEDAGYDTTSTILLPSSKADLPRSISLKPYCPMPGNQGRISSCVGWSVGYGLMTIEKAIQNNETDTKTITENAYSALFIYNQIRGGESNCQSLSNMSEALELLKTKGNCLAREFDFKVEDCYVRPDNALKERARNNTVADYSRLFDKNTEGDTKVALIRKLLALHKPVAIGLKINNYFMSLKETDYWNPSLGKEPVEGHAMVVVGYDDDAACFTLLNSWGKVWGREGFIKVKYRDMADYCRYAFVIHLSKNSDLSEPLVVTDAGIEKPAPRMSLVQPTSLKTPPSVNNAPNTPPKTTKQTTIAPSSNDENIGNRTPRDLVEMSGSFEVNYFTGRWTDNREPIFEALGVEQIGSHYALAKKDWRIGDAFQLALTSKIGGAYVYIISVNPRNEVKIMFPRNEEFGKQYKGLYESPLMMLDGARVVLPNPNKVIKVDYAGTDRICILFSTRKIWGFPKFCQKVQNWNGDFDAYLHKLLGNIMIPASDTDYSTNKVAFSTATRSEGSIVPIIIEFHSQ
;
A
#
# COMPACT_ATOMS: atom_id res chain seq x y z
N MET A 1 93.80 37.72 -14.99
CA MET A 1 93.48 36.59 -15.88
C MET A 1 92.86 35.47 -15.07
N LEU A 2 91.59 35.52 -14.75
CA LEU A 2 91.05 34.45 -13.96
C LEU A 2 89.56 34.28 -14.40
N ASN A 3 89.28 33.22 -15.13
CA ASN A 3 88.03 32.85 -15.65
C ASN A 3 87.21 32.15 -14.58
N LYS A 4 86.13 32.71 -14.06
CA LYS A 4 85.23 32.06 -13.12
C LYS A 4 84.01 31.49 -13.87
N TYR A 5 83.94 30.14 -13.83
CA TYR A 5 82.73 29.41 -14.29
C TYR A 5 81.57 29.55 -13.28
N LEU A 6 80.48 30.12 -13.71
CA LEU A 6 79.22 30.04 -12.99
C LEU A 6 78.47 28.81 -13.49
N LYS A 7 78.36 27.81 -12.60
CA LYS A 7 77.47 26.66 -12.80
C LYS A 7 76.08 27.03 -12.26
N SER A 8 75.09 27.32 -13.14
CA SER A 8 73.69 27.43 -12.77
C SER A 8 73.09 26.05 -12.63
N ALA A 9 72.76 25.63 -11.41
CA ALA A 9 71.99 24.44 -11.13
C ALA A 9 70.51 24.75 -11.29
N PHE A 10 69.87 24.25 -12.33
CA PHE A 10 68.40 24.24 -12.46
C PHE A 10 67.84 23.15 -11.55
N LEU A 11 67.21 23.55 -10.45
CA LEU A 11 66.41 22.66 -9.59
C LEU A 11 65.03 22.47 -10.26
N LEU A 12 64.83 21.32 -10.91
CA LEU A 12 63.52 20.87 -11.38
C LEU A 12 62.68 20.40 -10.19
N VAL A 13 61.80 21.27 -9.70
CA VAL A 13 60.77 20.88 -8.71
C VAL A 13 59.66 20.13 -9.44
N TRP A 14 59.65 18.80 -9.31
CA TRP A 14 58.53 17.98 -9.68
C TRP A 14 57.38 18.20 -8.66
N VAL A 15 56.39 19.05 -9.02
CA VAL A 15 55.14 19.07 -8.27
C VAL A 15 54.33 17.84 -8.70
N ALA A 16 54.34 16.81 -7.88
CA ALA A 16 53.45 15.70 -8.03
C ALA A 16 52.01 16.18 -7.75
N VAL A 17 51.27 16.53 -8.79
CA VAL A 17 49.83 16.72 -8.69
C VAL A 17 49.22 15.33 -8.49
N ALA A 18 49.07 14.94 -7.23
CA ALA A 18 48.24 13.78 -6.91
C ALA A 18 46.82 14.08 -7.44
N PRO A 19 46.21 13.19 -8.23
CA PRO A 19 44.83 13.37 -8.61
C PRO A 19 43.99 13.37 -7.32
N ILE A 20 43.40 14.50 -6.99
CA ILE A 20 42.35 14.55 -5.98
C ILE A 20 41.21 13.76 -6.57
N VAL A 21 41.14 12.48 -6.24
CA VAL A 21 39.93 11.67 -6.48
C VAL A 21 38.87 12.26 -5.55
N VAL A 22 38.12 13.22 -6.03
CA VAL A 22 36.88 13.63 -5.39
C VAL A 22 35.97 12.39 -5.48
N GLN A 23 36.02 11.55 -4.46
CA GLN A 23 34.99 10.56 -4.28
C GLN A 23 33.67 11.31 -4.17
N ALA A 24 32.80 11.16 -5.17
CA ALA A 24 31.44 11.63 -5.07
C ALA A 24 30.83 10.91 -3.86
N GLN A 25 30.72 11.61 -2.74
CA GLN A 25 30.15 11.07 -1.53
C GLN A 25 28.64 11.01 -1.76
N TYR A 26 28.12 9.80 -1.94
CA TYR A 26 26.69 9.58 -2.01
C TYR A 26 26.07 9.91 -0.66
N ALA A 27 24.89 10.55 -0.67
CA ALA A 27 24.16 10.81 0.55
C ALA A 27 23.29 9.61 0.92
N THR A 28 23.17 9.38 2.21
CA THR A 28 22.09 8.60 2.84
C THR A 28 20.97 9.55 3.25
N GLY A 29 20.00 9.14 4.06
CA GLY A 29 18.95 10.09 4.45
C GLY A 29 17.81 9.48 5.25
N LEU A 30 17.93 8.21 5.62
CA LEU A 30 16.94 7.52 6.43
C LEU A 30 17.21 7.78 7.92
N ALA A 31 16.22 8.34 8.61
CA ALA A 31 16.21 8.47 10.06
C ALA A 31 15.84 7.14 10.74
N ASP A 32 16.22 6.99 12.01
CA ASP A 32 15.64 5.95 12.86
C ASP A 32 14.20 6.34 13.21
N GLU A 33 13.24 5.48 12.85
CA GLU A 33 11.81 5.77 12.92
C GLU A 33 11.01 4.72 13.71
N ASP A 34 11.62 4.09 14.70
CA ASP A 34 11.01 2.99 15.44
C ASP A 34 9.59 3.31 15.94
N ALA A 35 9.34 4.52 16.42
CA ALA A 35 8.02 4.92 16.90
C ALA A 35 6.96 4.99 15.78
N GLY A 36 7.29 5.59 14.64
CA GLY A 36 6.39 5.65 13.46
C GLY A 36 6.17 4.27 12.85
N TYR A 37 7.21 3.45 12.79
CA TYR A 37 7.15 2.08 12.31
C TYR A 37 6.26 1.21 13.19
N ASP A 38 6.40 1.28 14.51
CA ASP A 38 5.64 0.46 15.45
C ASP A 38 4.14 0.78 15.43
N THR A 39 3.74 1.99 15.07
CA THR A 39 2.34 2.41 14.93
C THR A 39 1.73 2.10 13.56
N THR A 40 2.53 1.64 12.59
CA THR A 40 2.03 1.24 11.27
C THR A 40 1.40 -0.15 11.34
N SER A 41 0.26 -0.34 10.66
CA SER A 41 -0.42 -1.64 10.55
C SER A 41 0.46 -2.68 9.85
N THR A 42 0.43 -3.92 10.35
CA THR A 42 1.13 -5.03 9.71
C THR A 42 0.27 -5.60 8.57
N ILE A 43 0.89 -5.92 7.44
CA ILE A 43 0.19 -6.50 6.30
C ILE A 43 -0.40 -7.86 6.62
N LEU A 44 -1.63 -8.09 6.15
CA LEU A 44 -2.29 -9.38 6.21
C LEU A 44 -1.93 -10.22 4.98
N LEU A 45 -1.32 -11.36 5.21
CA LEU A 45 -0.86 -12.24 4.14
C LEU A 45 -1.84 -13.39 3.88
N PRO A 46 -1.90 -13.91 2.64
CA PRO A 46 -2.62 -15.15 2.34
C PRO A 46 -2.05 -16.30 3.17
N SER A 47 -2.92 -17.21 3.65
CA SER A 47 -2.49 -18.41 4.39
C SER A 47 -1.99 -19.53 3.49
N SER A 48 -1.87 -19.32 2.19
CA SER A 48 -1.38 -20.32 1.24
C SER A 48 -0.02 -20.88 1.66
N LYS A 49 0.06 -22.22 1.75
CA LYS A 49 1.30 -22.99 1.89
C LYS A 49 1.93 -23.34 0.54
N ALA A 50 1.48 -22.69 -0.55
CA ALA A 50 2.03 -22.94 -1.87
C ALA A 50 3.54 -22.69 -1.87
N ASP A 51 4.29 -23.57 -2.52
CA ASP A 51 5.71 -23.38 -2.72
C ASP A 51 5.97 -22.10 -3.51
N LEU A 52 6.86 -21.29 -3.01
CA LEU A 52 7.25 -20.07 -3.70
C LEU A 52 8.11 -20.41 -4.91
N PRO A 53 8.03 -19.65 -6.02
CA PRO A 53 9.01 -19.74 -7.10
C PRO A 53 10.44 -19.63 -6.58
N ARG A 54 11.38 -20.34 -7.18
CA ARG A 54 12.81 -20.27 -6.79
C ARG A 54 13.43 -18.89 -7.01
N SER A 55 12.90 -18.12 -7.95
CA SER A 55 13.33 -16.75 -8.21
C SER A 55 12.19 -15.90 -8.74
N ILE A 56 12.23 -14.61 -8.42
CA ILE A 56 11.33 -13.56 -8.95
C ILE A 56 12.16 -12.35 -9.30
N SER A 57 11.82 -11.70 -10.42
CA SER A 57 12.40 -10.41 -10.80
C SER A 57 11.32 -9.44 -11.26
N LEU A 58 11.22 -8.31 -10.55
CA LEU A 58 10.39 -7.17 -10.93
C LEU A 58 11.19 -6.10 -11.69
N LYS A 59 12.45 -6.38 -12.07
CA LYS A 59 13.28 -5.45 -12.86
C LYS A 59 12.60 -4.94 -14.14
N PRO A 60 11.81 -5.73 -14.88
CA PRO A 60 11.09 -5.22 -16.03
C PRO A 60 10.13 -4.06 -15.73
N TYR A 61 9.64 -3.96 -14.51
CA TYR A 61 8.74 -2.89 -14.05
C TYR A 61 9.46 -1.70 -13.41
N CYS A 62 10.80 -1.73 -13.35
CA CYS A 62 11.56 -0.66 -12.72
C CYS A 62 11.79 0.52 -13.66
N PRO A 63 11.70 1.76 -13.17
CA PRO A 63 12.25 2.90 -13.88
C PRO A 63 13.78 2.81 -13.97
N MET A 64 14.41 3.57 -14.83
CA MET A 64 15.88 3.72 -14.84
C MET A 64 16.34 4.20 -13.47
N PRO A 65 17.41 3.59 -12.89
CA PRO A 65 17.95 4.04 -11.61
C PRO A 65 18.31 5.52 -11.61
N GLY A 66 17.62 6.28 -10.78
CA GLY A 66 17.85 7.72 -10.63
C GLY A 66 19.04 8.04 -9.73
N ASN A 67 19.39 9.31 -9.61
CA ASN A 67 20.54 9.76 -8.83
C ASN A 67 20.16 10.90 -7.88
N GLN A 68 20.12 10.62 -6.57
CA GLN A 68 19.84 11.62 -5.54
C GLN A 68 21.00 12.60 -5.30
N GLY A 69 22.19 12.31 -5.84
CA GLY A 69 23.38 13.12 -5.62
C GLY A 69 23.73 13.26 -4.14
N ARG A 70 23.92 14.51 -3.70
CA ARG A 70 24.32 14.85 -2.32
C ARG A 70 23.14 15.18 -1.41
N ILE A 71 21.90 15.08 -1.90
CA ILE A 71 20.70 15.34 -1.10
C ILE A 71 20.33 14.08 -0.31
N SER A 72 20.05 14.21 0.98
CA SER A 72 19.63 13.11 1.86
C SER A 72 18.18 12.64 1.59
N SER A 73 17.86 12.42 0.32
CA SER A 73 16.50 12.18 -0.17
C SER A 73 16.19 10.71 -0.50
N CYS A 74 16.98 9.75 -0.01
CA CYS A 74 16.79 8.33 -0.32
C CYS A 74 15.38 7.80 0.00
N VAL A 75 14.72 8.33 1.03
CA VAL A 75 13.33 7.99 1.37
C VAL A 75 12.38 8.39 0.25
N GLY A 76 12.49 9.63 -0.27
CA GLY A 76 11.68 10.08 -1.41
C GLY A 76 11.93 9.24 -2.67
N TRP A 77 13.20 8.87 -2.93
CA TRP A 77 13.57 8.00 -4.05
C TRP A 77 13.04 6.59 -3.88
N SER A 78 13.15 6.00 -2.69
CA SER A 78 12.63 4.66 -2.43
C SER A 78 11.10 4.62 -2.51
N VAL A 79 10.40 5.52 -1.81
CA VAL A 79 8.95 5.49 -1.65
C VAL A 79 8.24 6.08 -2.87
N GLY A 80 8.68 7.25 -3.35
CA GLY A 80 8.07 7.95 -4.49
C GLY A 80 8.52 7.39 -5.84
N TYR A 81 9.81 7.55 -6.16
CA TYR A 81 10.34 7.18 -7.48
C TYR A 81 10.41 5.66 -7.68
N GLY A 82 10.81 4.89 -6.69
CA GLY A 82 10.92 3.44 -6.77
C GLY A 82 9.58 2.77 -6.55
N LEU A 83 9.14 2.64 -5.30
CA LEU A 83 8.00 1.80 -4.90
C LEU A 83 6.71 2.17 -5.66
N MET A 84 6.33 3.45 -5.64
CA MET A 84 5.07 3.90 -6.26
C MET A 84 5.10 3.74 -7.79
N THR A 85 6.23 4.02 -8.45
CA THR A 85 6.37 3.85 -9.90
C THR A 85 6.31 2.38 -10.31
N ILE A 86 7.00 1.50 -9.59
CA ILE A 86 7.01 0.06 -9.87
C ILE A 86 5.61 -0.54 -9.67
N GLU A 87 4.93 -0.20 -8.57
CA GLU A 87 3.54 -0.64 -8.33
C GLU A 87 2.60 -0.18 -9.45
N LYS A 88 2.78 1.06 -9.94
CA LYS A 88 1.97 1.57 -11.05
C LYS A 88 2.28 0.86 -12.38
N ALA A 89 3.54 0.57 -12.65
CA ALA A 89 3.96 -0.20 -13.82
C ALA A 89 3.38 -1.63 -13.78
N ILE A 90 3.41 -2.30 -12.62
CA ILE A 90 2.78 -3.62 -12.43
C ILE A 90 1.27 -3.53 -12.63
N GLN A 91 0.60 -2.54 -12.04
CA GLN A 91 -0.85 -2.35 -12.19
C GLN A 91 -1.27 -2.19 -13.65
N ASN A 92 -0.46 -1.49 -14.45
CA ASN A 92 -0.71 -1.23 -15.87
C ASN A 92 -0.12 -2.30 -16.80
N ASN A 93 0.58 -3.31 -16.26
CA ASN A 93 1.38 -4.29 -17.01
C ASN A 93 2.37 -3.63 -18.00
N GLU A 94 2.97 -2.49 -17.59
CA GLU A 94 3.94 -1.73 -18.38
C GLU A 94 5.36 -2.23 -18.11
N THR A 95 6.10 -2.62 -19.14
CA THR A 95 7.46 -3.16 -19.04
C THR A 95 8.48 -2.39 -19.89
N ASP A 96 8.07 -1.37 -20.64
CA ASP A 96 9.02 -0.50 -21.32
C ASP A 96 9.66 0.47 -20.33
N THR A 97 10.93 0.23 -20.01
CA THR A 97 11.68 1.02 -19.03
C THR A 97 11.69 2.52 -19.36
N LYS A 98 11.66 2.90 -20.64
CA LYS A 98 11.62 4.29 -21.06
C LYS A 98 10.28 4.93 -20.67
N THR A 99 9.18 4.30 -21.05
CA THR A 99 7.81 4.74 -20.69
C THR A 99 7.63 4.81 -19.18
N ILE A 100 8.10 3.79 -18.43
CA ILE A 100 8.05 3.77 -16.97
C ILE A 100 8.83 4.97 -16.40
N THR A 101 10.02 5.26 -16.92
CA THR A 101 10.87 6.36 -16.42
C THR A 101 10.27 7.73 -16.72
N GLU A 102 9.71 7.93 -17.91
CA GLU A 102 9.03 9.18 -18.30
C GLU A 102 7.78 9.45 -17.45
N ASN A 103 7.15 8.40 -16.92
CA ASN A 103 5.99 8.46 -16.04
C ASN A 103 6.32 8.19 -14.56
N ALA A 104 7.59 8.18 -14.20
CA ALA A 104 8.01 7.98 -12.81
C ALA A 104 7.51 9.09 -11.89
N TYR A 105 7.22 8.73 -10.65
CA TYR A 105 6.80 9.67 -9.61
C TYR A 105 7.97 10.43 -9.00
N SER A 106 7.71 11.64 -8.51
CA SER A 106 8.74 12.53 -7.99
C SER A 106 9.26 12.09 -6.62
N ALA A 107 10.57 11.87 -6.52
CA ALA A 107 11.27 11.70 -5.25
C ALA A 107 11.29 12.99 -4.43
N LEU A 108 11.47 14.11 -5.11
CA LEU A 108 11.71 15.42 -4.49
C LEU A 108 10.41 16.06 -4.01
N PHE A 109 9.28 15.79 -4.65
CA PHE A 109 7.97 16.20 -4.15
C PHE A 109 7.70 15.62 -2.75
N ILE A 110 8.11 14.37 -2.53
CA ILE A 110 8.01 13.73 -1.22
C ILE A 110 9.02 14.35 -0.25
N TYR A 111 10.32 14.27 -0.57
CA TYR A 111 11.38 14.70 0.33
C TYR A 111 11.22 16.14 0.80
N ASN A 112 10.91 17.07 -0.08
CA ASN A 112 10.79 18.49 0.25
C ASN A 112 9.62 18.82 1.18
N GLN A 113 8.68 17.90 1.38
CA GLN A 113 7.56 18.09 2.28
C GLN A 113 7.74 17.40 3.63
N ILE A 114 8.59 16.35 3.70
CA ILE A 114 8.81 15.57 4.94
C ILE A 114 10.15 15.86 5.62
N ARG A 115 11.14 16.44 4.89
CA ARG A 115 12.42 16.74 5.51
C ARG A 115 12.28 17.68 6.71
N GLY A 116 12.86 17.30 7.82
CA GLY A 116 12.97 18.16 9.00
C GLY A 116 14.00 19.30 8.78
N GLY A 117 13.76 20.44 9.41
CA GLY A 117 14.66 21.59 9.37
C GLY A 117 14.64 22.36 8.05
N GLU A 118 15.14 23.58 8.06
CA GLU A 118 15.09 24.49 6.91
C GLU A 118 16.45 24.70 6.25
N SER A 119 17.55 24.34 6.89
CA SER A 119 18.86 24.93 6.61
C SER A 119 19.77 24.14 5.68
N ASN A 120 19.49 22.85 5.38
CA ASN A 120 20.36 22.09 4.48
C ASN A 120 19.64 20.90 3.82
N CYS A 121 20.24 20.41 2.73
CA CYS A 121 19.77 19.24 1.99
C CYS A 121 20.24 17.91 2.61
N GLN A 122 20.71 17.92 3.85
CA GLN A 122 21.22 16.76 4.59
C GLN A 122 20.23 16.28 5.68
N SER A 123 19.03 16.89 5.76
CA SER A 123 18.03 16.48 6.73
C SER A 123 17.57 15.06 6.46
N LEU A 124 17.61 14.23 7.49
CA LEU A 124 17.06 12.87 7.44
C LEU A 124 15.54 12.91 7.38
N SER A 125 14.94 11.85 6.90
CA SER A 125 13.48 11.72 6.80
C SER A 125 13.03 10.28 7.09
N ASN A 126 11.75 10.14 7.43
CA ASN A 126 11.13 8.87 7.82
C ASN A 126 10.34 8.28 6.65
N MET A 127 10.39 6.96 6.49
CA MET A 127 9.58 6.27 5.47
C MET A 127 8.08 6.31 5.81
N SER A 128 7.72 6.19 7.09
CA SER A 128 6.34 6.30 7.55
C SER A 128 5.70 7.66 7.21
N GLU A 129 6.44 8.77 7.39
CA GLU A 129 5.97 10.10 6.99
C GLU A 129 5.81 10.25 5.48
N ALA A 130 6.72 9.67 4.69
CA ALA A 130 6.62 9.65 3.24
C ALA A 130 5.38 8.88 2.76
N LEU A 131 5.11 7.73 3.37
CA LEU A 131 3.96 6.88 3.04
C LEU A 131 2.63 7.52 3.47
N GLU A 132 2.60 8.19 4.63
CA GLU A 132 1.42 8.95 5.07
C GLU A 132 1.16 10.15 4.15
N LEU A 133 2.22 10.80 3.64
CA LEU A 133 2.09 11.84 2.62
C LEU A 133 1.52 11.28 1.33
N LEU A 134 2.00 10.13 0.84
CA LEU A 134 1.43 9.46 -0.34
C LEU A 134 -0.06 9.13 -0.16
N LYS A 135 -0.44 8.66 1.02
CA LYS A 135 -1.83 8.30 1.33
C LYS A 135 -2.75 9.53 1.42
N THR A 136 -2.28 10.63 1.99
CA THR A 136 -3.11 11.80 2.30
C THR A 136 -3.04 12.91 1.25
N LYS A 137 -1.90 13.07 0.60
CA LYS A 137 -1.62 14.17 -0.34
C LYS A 137 -1.24 13.69 -1.74
N GLY A 138 -0.88 12.40 -1.89
CA GLY A 138 -0.45 11.83 -3.16
C GLY A 138 0.94 12.27 -3.60
N ASN A 139 1.23 12.06 -4.88
CA ASN A 139 2.50 12.44 -5.51
C ASN A 139 2.26 12.96 -6.93
N CYS A 140 3.18 13.78 -7.45
CA CYS A 140 3.21 14.19 -8.85
C CYS A 140 4.24 13.38 -9.64
N LEU A 141 4.22 13.50 -10.96
CA LEU A 141 5.25 12.90 -11.80
C LEU A 141 6.58 13.66 -11.66
N ALA A 142 7.70 12.95 -11.81
CA ALA A 142 9.03 13.56 -11.72
C ALA A 142 9.20 14.72 -12.70
N ARG A 143 8.67 14.61 -13.93
CA ARG A 143 8.72 15.69 -14.92
C ARG A 143 7.95 16.97 -14.53
N GLU A 144 7.05 16.90 -13.52
CA GLU A 144 6.30 18.07 -13.02
C GLU A 144 7.02 18.74 -11.84
N PHE A 145 7.84 17.98 -11.14
CA PHE A 145 8.62 18.48 -10.00
C PHE A 145 9.97 17.78 -9.97
N ASP A 146 10.77 18.07 -10.98
CA ASP A 146 12.17 17.68 -11.06
C ASP A 146 13.01 18.95 -11.05
N PHE A 147 13.98 19.01 -10.16
CA PHE A 147 14.91 20.12 -10.11
C PHE A 147 16.34 19.60 -10.09
N LYS A 148 17.27 20.46 -10.39
CA LYS A 148 18.69 20.12 -10.35
C LYS A 148 19.06 19.66 -8.95
N VAL A 149 19.76 18.57 -8.90
CA VAL A 149 20.11 17.73 -7.71
C VAL A 149 20.62 18.52 -6.47
N GLU A 150 20.92 19.81 -6.59
CA GLU A 150 21.50 20.63 -5.52
C GLU A 150 20.50 21.57 -4.86
N ASP A 151 19.25 21.64 -5.34
CA ASP A 151 18.24 22.56 -4.81
C ASP A 151 17.09 21.84 -4.10
N CYS A 152 17.24 21.58 -2.81
CA CYS A 152 16.21 20.99 -1.96
C CYS A 152 15.29 22.03 -1.30
N TYR A 153 15.47 23.33 -1.59
CA TYR A 153 14.69 24.41 -0.96
C TYR A 153 13.37 24.67 -1.67
N VAL A 154 13.26 24.27 -2.91
CA VAL A 154 12.03 24.45 -3.68
C VAL A 154 10.89 23.67 -3.04
N ARG A 155 9.79 24.36 -2.75
CA ARG A 155 8.56 23.75 -2.26
C ARG A 155 7.56 23.65 -3.40
N PRO A 156 6.83 22.52 -3.51
CA PRO A 156 5.75 22.42 -4.48
C PRO A 156 4.66 23.47 -4.19
N ASP A 157 4.18 24.14 -5.23
CA ASP A 157 3.10 25.11 -5.12
C ASP A 157 1.75 24.42 -4.84
N ASN A 158 0.73 25.22 -4.54
CA ASN A 158 -0.58 24.69 -4.20
C ASN A 158 -1.28 24.02 -5.39
N ALA A 159 -1.07 24.53 -6.62
CA ALA A 159 -1.67 23.93 -7.81
C ALA A 159 -1.10 22.54 -8.08
N LEU A 160 0.22 22.36 -7.92
CA LEU A 160 0.87 21.06 -8.03
C LEU A 160 0.42 20.09 -6.92
N LYS A 161 0.29 20.57 -5.67
CA LYS A 161 -0.23 19.78 -4.55
C LYS A 161 -1.65 19.29 -4.80
N GLU A 162 -2.52 20.12 -5.38
CA GLU A 162 -3.88 19.70 -5.74
C GLU A 162 -3.86 18.62 -6.84
N ARG A 163 -3.02 18.77 -7.88
CA ARG A 163 -2.89 17.73 -8.91
C ARG A 163 -2.32 16.41 -8.35
N ALA A 164 -1.37 16.48 -7.42
CA ALA A 164 -0.77 15.32 -6.78
C ALA A 164 -1.81 14.44 -6.05
N ARG A 165 -2.92 15.02 -5.57
CA ARG A 165 -4.02 14.29 -4.92
C ARG A 165 -4.70 13.26 -5.80
N ASN A 166 -4.57 13.37 -7.12
CA ASN A 166 -5.08 12.36 -8.05
C ASN A 166 -4.26 11.06 -8.02
N ASN A 167 -3.09 11.09 -7.39
CA ASN A 167 -2.16 9.97 -7.32
C ASN A 167 -1.88 9.59 -5.86
N THR A 168 -2.92 9.40 -5.07
CA THR A 168 -2.81 8.86 -3.72
C THR A 168 -2.70 7.34 -3.73
N VAL A 169 -2.09 6.79 -2.69
CA VAL A 169 -2.20 5.36 -2.38
C VAL A 169 -3.41 5.13 -1.46
N ALA A 170 -4.08 3.99 -1.60
CA ALA A 170 -5.22 3.67 -0.75
C ALA A 170 -4.80 3.43 0.71
N ASP A 171 -3.69 2.72 0.90
CA ASP A 171 -3.09 2.48 2.21
C ASP A 171 -1.65 1.97 2.07
N TYR A 172 -0.97 1.82 3.21
CA TYR A 172 0.34 1.20 3.31
C TYR A 172 0.42 0.34 4.57
N SER A 173 1.34 -0.62 4.60
CA SER A 173 1.57 -1.49 5.76
C SER A 173 3.05 -1.81 5.91
N ARG A 174 3.46 -2.09 7.17
CA ARG A 174 4.75 -2.72 7.45
C ARG A 174 4.66 -4.23 7.23
N LEU A 175 5.80 -4.87 6.95
CA LEU A 175 5.86 -6.32 6.78
C LEU A 175 6.01 -7.07 8.09
N PHE A 176 6.79 -6.55 8.99
CA PHE A 176 7.19 -7.19 10.23
C PHE A 176 7.39 -6.12 11.32
N ASP A 177 7.48 -6.51 12.56
CA ASP A 177 7.90 -5.64 13.63
C ASP A 177 9.42 -5.68 13.85
N LYS A 178 9.95 -4.77 14.64
CA LYS A 178 11.41 -4.65 14.90
C LYS A 178 12.03 -5.88 15.57
N ASN A 179 11.23 -6.68 16.28
CA ASN A 179 11.69 -7.87 17.01
C ASN A 179 11.55 -9.14 16.18
N THR A 180 11.07 -9.04 14.94
CA THR A 180 10.92 -10.20 14.05
C THR A 180 12.28 -10.83 13.74
N GLU A 181 12.38 -12.14 13.88
CA GLU A 181 13.59 -12.89 13.56
C GLU A 181 13.98 -12.75 12.09
N GLY A 182 15.30 -12.78 11.83
CA GLY A 182 15.85 -12.52 10.51
C GLY A 182 15.33 -13.43 9.42
N ASP A 183 15.23 -14.74 9.66
CA ASP A 183 14.71 -15.71 8.68
C ASP A 183 13.23 -15.44 8.35
N THR A 184 12.45 -15.01 9.34
CA THR A 184 11.07 -14.59 9.14
C THR A 184 10.98 -13.35 8.26
N LYS A 185 11.85 -12.34 8.48
CA LYS A 185 11.92 -11.15 7.59
C LYS A 185 12.18 -11.57 6.14
N VAL A 186 13.16 -12.45 5.92
CA VAL A 186 13.51 -12.98 4.59
C VAL A 186 12.31 -13.68 3.95
N ALA A 187 11.64 -14.58 4.70
CA ALA A 187 10.48 -15.32 4.21
C ALA A 187 9.32 -14.38 3.82
N LEU A 188 9.05 -13.35 4.61
CA LEU A 188 8.00 -12.37 4.35
C LEU A 188 8.28 -11.55 3.09
N ILE A 189 9.51 -11.06 2.91
CA ILE A 189 9.91 -10.30 1.72
C ILE A 189 9.79 -11.19 0.47
N ARG A 190 10.28 -12.43 0.51
CA ARG A 190 10.15 -13.39 -0.61
C ARG A 190 8.67 -13.63 -0.97
N LYS A 191 7.82 -13.82 0.03
CA LYS A 191 6.39 -14.05 -0.17
C LYS A 191 5.72 -12.87 -0.90
N LEU A 192 6.05 -11.64 -0.55
CA LEU A 192 5.51 -10.46 -1.23
C LEU A 192 6.00 -10.32 -2.67
N LEU A 193 7.30 -10.53 -2.90
CA LEU A 193 7.84 -10.52 -4.26
C LEU A 193 7.21 -11.59 -5.14
N ALA A 194 6.92 -12.78 -4.59
CA ALA A 194 6.19 -13.84 -5.31
C ALA A 194 4.74 -13.43 -5.66
N LEU A 195 4.16 -12.51 -4.89
CA LEU A 195 2.87 -11.87 -5.19
C LEU A 195 3.02 -10.61 -6.07
N HIS A 196 4.17 -10.42 -6.70
CA HIS A 196 4.52 -9.23 -7.51
C HIS A 196 4.39 -7.90 -6.75
N LYS A 197 4.66 -7.91 -5.43
CA LYS A 197 4.69 -6.72 -4.58
C LYS A 197 6.14 -6.31 -4.31
N PRO A 198 6.61 -5.17 -4.83
CA PRO A 198 7.90 -4.59 -4.45
C PRO A 198 7.85 -4.14 -2.99
N VAL A 199 9.01 -4.14 -2.33
CA VAL A 199 9.11 -3.81 -0.90
C VAL A 199 10.09 -2.66 -0.70
N ALA A 200 9.63 -1.52 -0.20
CA ALA A 200 10.54 -0.45 0.24
C ALA A 200 11.13 -0.81 1.60
N ILE A 201 12.46 -0.73 1.71
CA ILE A 201 13.18 -1.11 2.93
C ILE A 201 14.07 0.00 3.45
N GLY A 202 14.26 0.01 4.77
CA GLY A 202 15.34 0.71 5.46
C GLY A 202 16.43 -0.28 5.83
N LEU A 203 17.62 -0.12 5.24
CA LEU A 203 18.79 -0.97 5.45
C LEU A 203 19.89 -0.20 6.17
N LYS A 204 20.54 -0.78 7.18
CA LYS A 204 21.79 -0.26 7.72
C LYS A 204 22.93 -0.62 6.77
N ILE A 205 23.68 0.37 6.33
CA ILE A 205 24.78 0.22 5.38
C ILE A 205 26.09 0.78 5.94
N ASN A 206 27.20 0.46 5.32
CA ASN A 206 28.52 0.93 5.69
C ASN A 206 29.20 1.73 4.55
N ASN A 207 30.35 2.30 4.84
CA ASN A 207 31.13 3.06 3.88
C ASN A 207 31.56 2.24 2.64
N TYR A 208 31.73 0.93 2.77
CA TYR A 208 32.02 0.04 1.63
C TYR A 208 30.83 -0.01 0.65
N PHE A 209 29.60 -0.06 1.16
CA PHE A 209 28.40 0.00 0.33
C PHE A 209 28.38 1.23 -0.58
N MET A 210 28.79 2.39 -0.06
CA MET A 210 28.83 3.64 -0.84
C MET A 210 29.85 3.60 -1.99
N SER A 211 30.89 2.79 -1.87
CA SER A 211 31.99 2.71 -2.86
C SER A 211 31.79 1.68 -3.96
N LEU A 212 30.68 0.93 -3.95
CA LEU A 212 30.45 -0.17 -4.88
C LEU A 212 30.31 0.32 -6.33
N LYS A 213 31.11 -0.27 -7.22
CA LYS A 213 31.06 -0.03 -8.68
C LYS A 213 31.23 -1.34 -9.41
N GLU A 214 30.47 -1.53 -10.46
CA GLU A 214 30.54 -2.71 -11.33
C GLU A 214 30.50 -4.06 -10.56
N THR A 215 29.83 -4.07 -9.41
CA THR A 215 29.70 -5.25 -8.54
C THR A 215 28.26 -5.66 -8.37
N ASP A 216 28.02 -6.96 -8.29
CA ASP A 216 26.69 -7.52 -8.11
C ASP A 216 26.28 -7.67 -6.65
N TYR A 217 27.27 -7.77 -5.72
CA TYR A 217 27.01 -8.12 -4.34
C TYR A 217 27.62 -7.13 -3.35
N TRP A 218 26.85 -6.79 -2.33
CA TRP A 218 27.38 -6.15 -1.14
C TRP A 218 27.90 -7.20 -0.16
N ASN A 219 29.09 -6.95 0.38
CA ASN A 219 29.67 -7.72 1.49
C ASN A 219 29.88 -6.79 2.69
N PRO A 220 29.00 -6.84 3.71
CA PRO A 220 29.10 -5.95 4.88
C PRO A 220 30.38 -6.15 5.71
N SER A 221 31.04 -7.31 5.60
CA SER A 221 32.32 -7.56 6.30
C SER A 221 33.48 -6.72 5.75
N LEU A 222 33.31 -6.11 4.57
CA LEU A 222 34.27 -5.17 3.99
C LEU A 222 33.88 -3.75 4.38
N GLY A 223 34.71 -3.10 5.20
CA GLY A 223 34.45 -1.75 5.71
C GLY A 223 34.18 -1.73 7.21
N LYS A 224 33.62 -0.61 7.67
CA LYS A 224 33.19 -0.45 9.06
C LYS A 224 31.84 -1.13 9.29
N GLU A 225 31.47 -1.33 10.55
CA GLU A 225 30.14 -1.83 10.92
C GLU A 225 29.03 -1.00 10.26
N PRO A 226 27.99 -1.64 9.67
CA PRO A 226 26.88 -0.94 9.07
C PRO A 226 26.05 -0.18 10.10
N VAL A 227 26.01 1.14 10.00
CA VAL A 227 25.31 2.03 10.96
C VAL A 227 24.44 3.09 10.28
N GLU A 228 24.76 3.45 9.03
CA GLU A 228 24.01 4.49 8.32
C GLU A 228 22.71 3.95 7.74
N GLY A 229 21.61 4.65 7.97
CA GLY A 229 20.30 4.31 7.41
C GLY A 229 20.18 4.73 5.95
N HIS A 230 19.78 3.79 5.08
CA HIS A 230 19.51 4.05 3.66
C HIS A 230 18.24 3.36 3.19
N ALA A 231 17.44 4.06 2.41
CA ALA A 231 16.17 3.54 1.89
C ALA A 231 16.31 3.10 0.43
N MET A 232 15.82 1.89 0.12
CA MET A 232 15.87 1.27 -1.21
C MET A 232 14.61 0.45 -1.47
N VAL A 233 14.47 -0.11 -2.68
CA VAL A 233 13.35 -0.99 -3.03
C VAL A 233 13.86 -2.38 -3.39
N VAL A 234 13.34 -3.42 -2.73
CA VAL A 234 13.58 -4.82 -3.10
C VAL A 234 12.69 -5.16 -4.29
N VAL A 235 13.30 -5.61 -5.39
CA VAL A 235 12.66 -5.85 -6.68
C VAL A 235 12.84 -7.27 -7.19
N GLY A 236 13.41 -8.16 -6.40
CA GLY A 236 13.56 -9.56 -6.78
C GLY A 236 14.31 -10.38 -5.74
N TYR A 237 14.25 -11.70 -5.92
CA TYR A 237 15.03 -12.66 -5.14
C TYR A 237 15.45 -13.85 -6.00
N ASP A 238 16.47 -14.55 -5.54
CA ASP A 238 17.01 -15.77 -6.14
C ASP A 238 17.46 -16.71 -5.02
N ASP A 239 16.75 -17.85 -4.88
CA ASP A 239 17.01 -18.84 -3.83
C ASP A 239 18.30 -19.62 -4.06
N ASP A 240 18.69 -19.86 -5.33
CA ASP A 240 19.93 -20.56 -5.65
C ASP A 240 21.15 -19.71 -5.26
N ALA A 241 21.03 -18.39 -5.44
CA ALA A 241 22.03 -17.42 -5.00
C ALA A 241 21.83 -16.95 -3.55
N ALA A 242 20.72 -17.32 -2.90
CA ALA A 242 20.30 -16.87 -1.57
C ALA A 242 20.42 -15.35 -1.38
N CYS A 243 19.82 -14.57 -2.30
CA CYS A 243 19.95 -13.12 -2.30
C CYS A 243 18.68 -12.40 -2.80
N PHE A 244 18.54 -11.14 -2.39
CA PHE A 244 17.62 -10.17 -2.93
C PHE A 244 18.31 -9.24 -3.93
N THR A 245 17.55 -8.72 -4.90
CA THR A 245 17.96 -7.64 -5.80
C THR A 245 17.28 -6.35 -5.37
N LEU A 246 18.06 -5.29 -5.18
CA LEU A 246 17.60 -3.98 -4.73
C LEU A 246 17.85 -2.93 -5.81
N LEU A 247 16.86 -2.05 -6.02
CA LEU A 247 16.99 -0.80 -6.79
C LEU A 247 17.47 0.30 -5.85
N ASN A 248 18.58 0.98 -6.20
CA ASN A 248 19.15 2.09 -5.47
C ASN A 248 18.93 3.44 -6.21
N SER A 249 19.26 4.52 -5.54
CA SER A 249 19.11 5.92 -5.99
C SER A 249 20.43 6.67 -6.18
N TRP A 250 21.50 5.98 -6.57
CA TRP A 250 22.83 6.56 -6.80
C TRP A 250 23.30 6.48 -8.26
N GLY A 251 22.32 6.37 -9.18
CA GLY A 251 22.56 6.31 -10.63
C GLY A 251 23.12 4.99 -11.11
N LYS A 252 23.23 4.85 -12.44
CA LYS A 252 23.65 3.62 -13.10
C LYS A 252 25.12 3.23 -12.87
N VAL A 253 25.96 4.19 -12.49
CA VAL A 253 27.40 3.94 -12.28
C VAL A 253 27.71 3.28 -10.94
N TRP A 254 26.74 3.24 -10.03
CA TRP A 254 26.86 2.57 -8.76
C TRP A 254 26.31 1.13 -8.84
N GLY A 255 26.95 0.18 -8.12
CA GLY A 255 26.56 -1.22 -8.13
C GLY A 255 26.66 -1.85 -9.53
N ARG A 256 25.68 -2.63 -9.92
CA ARG A 256 25.49 -3.13 -11.28
C ARG A 256 24.33 -2.40 -11.93
N GLU A 257 24.60 -1.37 -12.74
CA GLU A 257 23.59 -0.55 -13.40
C GLU A 257 22.57 0.07 -12.41
N GLY A 258 23.00 0.46 -11.20
CA GLY A 258 22.14 1.03 -10.17
C GLY A 258 21.39 0.02 -9.31
N PHE A 259 21.66 -1.28 -9.49
CA PHE A 259 21.15 -2.36 -8.66
C PHE A 259 22.26 -3.01 -7.85
N ILE A 260 21.87 -3.72 -6.77
CA ILE A 260 22.76 -4.50 -5.94
C ILE A 260 22.06 -5.76 -5.42
N LYS A 261 22.80 -6.84 -5.25
CA LYS A 261 22.35 -8.05 -4.57
C LYS A 261 22.80 -8.05 -3.12
N VAL A 262 21.86 -8.35 -2.23
CA VAL A 262 22.10 -8.48 -0.79
C VAL A 262 21.76 -9.91 -0.38
N LYS A 263 22.69 -10.62 0.27
CA LYS A 263 22.45 -11.99 0.73
C LYS A 263 21.34 -12.04 1.77
N TYR A 264 20.61 -13.16 1.87
CA TYR A 264 19.51 -13.34 2.81
C TYR A 264 19.95 -13.09 4.26
N ARG A 265 21.13 -13.61 4.65
CA ARG A 265 21.70 -13.38 5.99
C ARG A 265 21.92 -11.88 6.26
N ASP A 266 22.45 -11.16 5.27
CA ASP A 266 22.78 -9.73 5.45
C ASP A 266 21.50 -8.89 5.46
N MET A 267 20.46 -9.31 4.71
CA MET A 267 19.11 -8.72 4.80
C MET A 267 18.49 -8.99 6.17
N ALA A 268 18.62 -10.22 6.70
CA ALA A 268 18.13 -10.59 8.03
C ALA A 268 18.74 -9.72 9.13
N ASP A 269 20.04 -9.46 9.05
CA ASP A 269 20.81 -8.74 10.07
C ASP A 269 20.60 -7.21 10.00
N TYR A 270 20.60 -6.64 8.78
CA TYR A 270 20.71 -5.19 8.61
C TYR A 270 19.39 -4.52 8.14
N CYS A 271 18.36 -5.26 7.74
CA CYS A 271 17.06 -4.69 7.41
C CYS A 271 16.28 -4.32 8.67
N ARG A 272 16.02 -3.02 8.83
CA ARG A 272 15.30 -2.46 10.00
C ARG A 272 13.83 -2.28 9.73
N TYR A 273 13.48 -1.77 8.55
CA TYR A 273 12.12 -1.39 8.16
C TYR A 273 11.77 -2.01 6.81
N ALA A 274 10.51 -2.38 6.63
CA ALA A 274 10.01 -2.87 5.36
C ALA A 274 8.53 -2.50 5.20
N PHE A 275 8.21 -1.85 4.08
CA PHE A 275 6.88 -1.34 3.79
C PHE A 275 6.42 -1.74 2.39
N VAL A 276 5.11 -1.83 2.25
CA VAL A 276 4.40 -1.97 0.98
C VAL A 276 3.29 -0.95 0.88
N ILE A 277 2.87 -0.63 -0.34
CA ILE A 277 1.72 0.22 -0.61
C ILE A 277 0.63 -0.57 -1.33
N HIS A 278 -0.58 -0.08 -1.23
CA HIS A 278 -1.71 -0.50 -2.03
C HIS A 278 -2.20 0.68 -2.87
N LEU A 279 -2.18 0.52 -4.19
CA LEU A 279 -2.79 1.48 -5.11
C LEU A 279 -4.29 1.21 -5.17
N SER A 280 -5.12 2.24 -5.16
CA SER A 280 -6.52 2.09 -5.47
C SER A 280 -6.69 1.62 -6.92
N LYS A 281 -7.54 0.61 -7.14
CA LYS A 281 -7.86 0.16 -8.51
C LYS A 281 -8.75 1.18 -9.24
N ASN A 282 -9.42 2.08 -8.48
CA ASN A 282 -10.40 3.04 -8.98
C ASN A 282 -10.35 4.35 -8.23
N SER A 283 -10.19 5.46 -8.93
CA SER A 283 -10.22 6.81 -8.36
C SER A 283 -11.58 7.14 -7.69
N ASP A 284 -12.69 6.62 -8.24
CA ASP A 284 -14.04 6.85 -7.68
C ASP A 284 -14.30 6.11 -6.36
N LEU A 285 -13.51 5.06 -6.06
CA LEU A 285 -13.60 4.31 -4.82
C LEU A 285 -12.67 4.85 -3.72
N SER A 286 -11.86 5.84 -4.02
CA SER A 286 -10.91 6.44 -3.06
C SER A 286 -11.62 7.28 -1.99
N GLU A 287 -12.80 7.83 -2.28
CA GLU A 287 -13.54 8.61 -1.30
C GLU A 287 -14.22 7.69 -0.25
N PRO A 288 -13.91 7.89 1.04
CA PRO A 288 -14.45 7.05 2.10
C PRO A 288 -15.95 7.27 2.29
N LEU A 289 -16.63 6.25 2.78
CA LEU A 289 -18.00 6.39 3.31
C LEU A 289 -17.95 7.12 4.65
N VAL A 290 -18.96 7.92 4.95
CA VAL A 290 -19.04 8.73 6.17
C VAL A 290 -20.24 8.29 7.02
N VAL A 291 -20.02 8.10 8.32
CA VAL A 291 -21.10 7.80 9.26
C VAL A 291 -21.76 9.10 9.68
N THR A 292 -23.00 9.30 9.21
CA THR A 292 -23.86 10.45 9.52
C THR A 292 -24.86 10.09 10.63
N ASP A 293 -25.78 11.01 10.95
CA ASP A 293 -26.88 10.72 11.89
C ASP A 293 -27.96 9.83 11.25
N ALA A 294 -28.11 9.83 9.94
CA ALA A 294 -29.04 8.98 9.20
C ALA A 294 -28.51 7.55 8.99
N GLY A 295 -27.19 7.35 8.94
CA GLY A 295 -26.56 6.04 8.68
C GLY A 295 -25.18 6.19 8.09
N ILE A 296 -24.81 5.29 7.18
CA ILE A 296 -23.59 5.41 6.39
C ILE A 296 -23.94 5.94 5.00
N GLU A 297 -23.21 6.93 4.52
CA GLU A 297 -23.50 7.60 3.25
C GLU A 297 -22.22 7.79 2.41
N LYS A 298 -22.40 7.93 1.09
CA LYS A 298 -21.35 8.44 0.21
C LYS A 298 -21.17 9.93 0.50
N PRO A 299 -19.93 10.46 0.55
CA PRO A 299 -19.73 11.88 0.70
C PRO A 299 -20.38 12.63 -0.47
N ALA A 300 -20.87 13.86 -0.20
CA ALA A 300 -21.38 14.71 -1.27
C ALA A 300 -20.27 14.95 -2.31
N PRO A 301 -20.58 14.93 -3.62
CA PRO A 301 -19.61 15.21 -4.66
C PRO A 301 -18.89 16.53 -4.36
N ARG A 302 -17.57 16.53 -4.33
CA ARG A 302 -16.82 17.79 -4.25
C ARG A 302 -17.20 18.63 -5.47
N MET A 303 -17.77 19.81 -5.24
CA MET A 303 -17.95 20.78 -6.32
C MET A 303 -16.58 21.01 -6.94
N SER A 304 -16.38 20.54 -8.17
CA SER A 304 -15.21 20.91 -8.95
C SER A 304 -15.25 22.45 -9.08
N LEU A 305 -14.23 23.09 -8.58
CA LEU A 305 -14.01 24.53 -8.84
C LEU A 305 -14.09 24.71 -10.35
N VAL A 306 -15.14 25.40 -10.79
CA VAL A 306 -15.36 25.80 -12.18
C VAL A 306 -14.03 26.39 -12.66
N GLN A 307 -13.45 25.81 -13.70
CA GLN A 307 -12.30 26.41 -14.37
C GLN A 307 -12.67 27.84 -14.75
N PRO A 308 -11.83 28.84 -14.49
CA PRO A 308 -12.12 30.17 -14.96
C PRO A 308 -12.22 30.12 -16.48
N THR A 309 -13.39 30.54 -16.97
CA THR A 309 -13.67 30.73 -18.38
C THR A 309 -12.51 31.45 -19.06
N SER A 310 -12.00 30.83 -20.12
CA SER A 310 -10.95 31.34 -20.98
C SER A 310 -11.14 32.83 -21.27
N LEU A 311 -10.14 33.62 -20.93
CA LEU A 311 -9.97 35.00 -21.43
C LEU A 311 -9.99 34.97 -22.96
N LYS A 312 -10.98 35.67 -23.52
CA LYS A 312 -11.11 35.92 -24.96
C LYS A 312 -9.83 36.63 -25.45
N THR A 313 -9.13 35.99 -26.37
CA THR A 313 -8.10 36.63 -27.19
C THR A 313 -8.75 37.70 -28.09
N PRO A 314 -8.12 38.88 -28.30
CA PRO A 314 -8.64 39.87 -29.25
C PRO A 314 -8.43 39.42 -30.71
N PRO A 315 -9.25 39.92 -31.65
CA PRO A 315 -9.25 39.44 -33.02
C PRO A 315 -8.04 39.94 -33.82
N SER A 316 -7.37 39.04 -34.53
CA SER A 316 -6.37 39.42 -35.54
C SER A 316 -7.02 39.43 -36.95
N VAL A 317 -6.62 40.44 -37.68
CA VAL A 317 -7.10 40.92 -38.97
C VAL A 317 -6.71 40.00 -40.13
N ASN A 318 -7.63 39.92 -41.09
CA ASN A 318 -7.65 39.28 -42.41
C ASN A 318 -6.35 39.18 -43.21
N ASN A 319 -6.19 38.08 -43.93
CA ASN A 319 -6.06 38.12 -45.41
C ASN A 319 -6.28 36.68 -46.00
N ALA A 320 -7.26 36.60 -46.90
CA ALA A 320 -7.51 35.48 -47.81
C ALA A 320 -6.82 35.79 -49.20
N PRO A 321 -6.89 34.99 -50.29
CA PRO A 321 -7.45 33.65 -50.46
C PRO A 321 -6.51 32.71 -51.32
N ASN A 322 -6.81 31.43 -51.40
CA ASN A 322 -6.78 30.69 -52.66
C ASN A 322 -7.32 29.24 -52.51
N THR A 323 -8.29 28.93 -53.33
CA THR A 323 -8.99 27.66 -53.53
C THR A 323 -8.50 26.97 -54.85
N PRO A 324 -9.01 25.80 -55.25
CA PRO A 324 -8.88 24.41 -54.81
C PRO A 324 -8.25 23.50 -55.89
N PRO A 325 -8.27 22.17 -55.87
CA PRO A 325 -9.38 21.40 -56.45
C PRO A 325 -9.73 20.03 -55.81
N LYS A 326 -10.98 19.75 -55.84
CA LYS A 326 -11.84 18.61 -56.21
C LYS A 326 -11.30 17.18 -56.34
N THR A 327 -12.12 16.31 -55.80
CA THR A 327 -12.78 15.03 -56.21
C THR A 327 -12.16 13.80 -55.60
N THR A 328 -12.94 12.88 -54.99
CA THR A 328 -13.94 11.99 -55.61
C THR A 328 -14.75 11.26 -54.50
N LYS A 329 -16.02 11.03 -54.82
CA LYS A 329 -17.03 10.26 -54.07
C LYS A 329 -16.68 8.77 -53.95
N GLN A 330 -17.02 8.14 -52.85
CA GLN A 330 -17.66 6.83 -52.92
C GLN A 330 -18.67 6.64 -51.76
N THR A 331 -19.87 6.31 -52.20
CA THR A 331 -21.11 6.00 -51.56
C THR A 331 -21.01 4.59 -50.95
N THR A 332 -21.60 4.33 -49.77
CA THR A 332 -22.69 3.34 -49.64
C THR A 332 -23.06 3.05 -48.19
N ILE A 333 -24.34 3.20 -47.96
CA ILE A 333 -25.35 2.38 -47.27
C ILE A 333 -25.29 2.40 -45.72
N ALA A 334 -26.29 3.08 -45.17
CA ALA A 334 -26.83 2.90 -43.85
C ALA A 334 -27.73 1.63 -43.77
N PRO A 335 -27.95 1.09 -42.60
CA PRO A 335 -29.29 0.85 -42.15
C PRO A 335 -29.64 1.64 -40.89
N SER A 336 -30.87 2.15 -40.95
CA SER A 336 -31.61 2.79 -39.88
C SER A 336 -31.94 1.80 -38.77
N SER A 337 -31.82 2.22 -37.53
CA SER A 337 -32.88 2.02 -36.52
C SER A 337 -32.59 2.88 -35.30
N ASN A 338 -33.61 3.59 -34.90
CA ASN A 338 -33.75 4.43 -33.74
C ASN A 338 -33.26 3.75 -32.46
N ASP A 339 -32.40 4.45 -31.71
CA ASP A 339 -32.54 4.56 -30.26
C ASP A 339 -31.79 5.81 -29.81
N GLU A 340 -32.55 6.81 -29.53
CA GLU A 340 -32.10 8.05 -28.87
C GLU A 340 -31.82 7.77 -27.39
N ASN A 341 -30.80 8.42 -26.88
CA ASN A 341 -30.49 8.61 -25.47
C ASN A 341 -29.71 7.47 -24.76
N ILE A 342 -28.46 7.26 -25.15
CA ILE A 342 -27.46 6.80 -24.18
C ILE A 342 -26.47 7.94 -24.00
N GLY A 343 -26.76 8.78 -22.99
CA GLY A 343 -25.79 9.77 -22.50
C GLY A 343 -24.47 9.10 -22.14
N ASN A 344 -23.38 9.78 -22.41
CA ASN A 344 -22.00 9.47 -22.05
C ASN A 344 -21.88 9.02 -20.57
N ARG A 345 -22.12 7.74 -20.31
CA ARG A 345 -21.75 7.08 -19.06
C ARG A 345 -20.34 6.55 -19.28
N THR A 346 -19.35 7.18 -18.64
CA THR A 346 -18.05 6.57 -18.39
C THR A 346 -18.25 5.13 -17.90
N PRO A 347 -17.46 4.14 -18.36
CA PRO A 347 -17.53 2.79 -17.82
C PRO A 347 -17.42 2.84 -16.30
N ARG A 348 -18.48 2.47 -15.58
CA ARG A 348 -18.40 2.31 -14.13
C ARG A 348 -17.54 1.11 -13.88
N ASP A 349 -16.43 1.33 -13.21
CA ASP A 349 -15.53 0.25 -12.82
C ASP A 349 -16.24 -0.67 -11.85
N LEU A 350 -16.41 -1.89 -12.29
CA LEU A 350 -17.15 -2.93 -11.59
C LEU A 350 -16.21 -3.54 -10.53
N VAL A 351 -16.56 -3.45 -9.26
CA VAL A 351 -15.79 -4.06 -8.17
C VAL A 351 -16.49 -5.33 -7.73
N GLU A 352 -15.87 -6.46 -8.07
CA GLU A 352 -16.26 -7.74 -7.52
C GLU A 352 -15.75 -7.83 -6.08
N MET A 353 -16.61 -8.22 -5.15
CA MET A 353 -16.22 -8.57 -3.78
C MET A 353 -16.50 -10.03 -3.53
N SER A 354 -15.59 -10.70 -2.86
CA SER A 354 -15.76 -12.10 -2.50
C SER A 354 -14.97 -12.42 -1.23
N GLY A 355 -15.58 -13.17 -0.33
CA GLY A 355 -14.95 -13.53 0.93
C GLY A 355 -15.55 -14.78 1.54
N SER A 356 -14.86 -15.31 2.54
CA SER A 356 -15.32 -16.44 3.32
C SER A 356 -14.93 -16.32 4.78
N PHE A 357 -15.73 -16.97 5.65
CA PHE A 357 -15.51 -17.03 7.08
C PHE A 357 -15.55 -18.45 7.57
N GLU A 358 -14.73 -18.72 8.56
CA GLU A 358 -14.70 -19.96 9.31
C GLU A 358 -14.92 -19.61 10.77
N VAL A 359 -15.84 -20.31 11.42
CA VAL A 359 -16.00 -20.28 12.87
C VAL A 359 -15.46 -21.60 13.39
N ASN A 360 -14.40 -21.54 14.18
CA ASN A 360 -13.69 -22.69 14.69
C ASN A 360 -13.93 -22.82 16.19
N TYR A 361 -14.63 -23.88 16.60
CA TYR A 361 -14.90 -24.17 18.01
C TYR A 361 -13.65 -24.68 18.70
N PHE A 362 -13.32 -24.16 19.85
CA PHE A 362 -12.19 -24.60 20.66
C PHE A 362 -12.59 -25.90 21.43
N THR A 363 -11.91 -26.98 21.16
CA THR A 363 -12.24 -28.31 21.74
C THR A 363 -11.85 -28.45 23.21
N GLY A 364 -11.26 -27.44 23.84
CA GLY A 364 -10.70 -27.52 25.20
C GLY A 364 -9.35 -28.24 25.25
N ARG A 365 -8.82 -28.68 24.11
CA ARG A 365 -7.56 -29.44 24.01
C ARG A 365 -6.45 -28.59 23.39
N TRP A 366 -5.22 -28.97 23.70
CA TRP A 366 -4.02 -28.32 23.23
C TRP A 366 -3.06 -29.33 22.63
N THR A 367 -2.28 -28.93 21.64
CA THR A 367 -1.16 -29.70 21.11
C THR A 367 -0.01 -29.74 22.12
N ASP A 368 0.98 -30.60 21.88
CA ASP A 368 2.22 -30.67 22.70
C ASP A 368 2.97 -29.33 22.71
N ASN A 369 2.86 -28.54 21.66
CA ASN A 369 3.44 -27.19 21.54
C ASN A 369 2.57 -26.10 22.18
N ARG A 370 1.52 -26.45 22.93
CA ARG A 370 0.55 -25.54 23.56
C ARG A 370 -0.24 -24.69 22.56
N GLU A 371 -0.49 -25.21 21.37
CA GLU A 371 -1.40 -24.58 20.41
C GLU A 371 -2.83 -25.10 20.63
N PRO A 372 -3.86 -24.26 20.58
CA PRO A 372 -5.25 -24.68 20.76
C PRO A 372 -5.72 -25.54 19.57
N ILE A 373 -6.46 -26.59 19.88
CA ILE A 373 -7.05 -27.48 18.86
C ILE A 373 -8.49 -27.04 18.61
N PHE A 374 -8.79 -26.77 17.33
CA PHE A 374 -10.08 -26.29 16.87
C PHE A 374 -10.78 -27.30 15.99
N GLU A 375 -12.11 -27.22 15.99
CA GLU A 375 -13.02 -27.92 15.09
C GLU A 375 -13.81 -26.89 14.29
N ALA A 376 -13.81 -27.01 12.96
CA ALA A 376 -14.58 -26.11 12.09
C ALA A 376 -16.07 -26.36 12.27
N LEU A 377 -16.85 -25.33 12.51
CA LEU A 377 -18.30 -25.41 12.64
C LEU A 377 -18.98 -25.30 11.28
N GLY A 378 -19.98 -26.16 11.07
CA GLY A 378 -20.93 -26.00 9.98
C GLY A 378 -21.85 -24.79 10.22
N VAL A 379 -22.46 -24.32 9.15
CA VAL A 379 -23.42 -23.21 9.17
C VAL A 379 -24.65 -23.55 8.35
N GLU A 380 -25.76 -22.92 8.71
CA GLU A 380 -27.03 -22.94 7.98
C GLU A 380 -27.38 -21.52 7.56
N GLN A 381 -27.61 -21.31 6.28
CA GLN A 381 -28.04 -20.02 5.75
C GLN A 381 -29.53 -19.78 6.05
N ILE A 382 -29.82 -18.63 6.64
CA ILE A 382 -31.19 -18.18 6.96
C ILE A 382 -31.37 -16.78 6.36
N GLY A 383 -31.91 -16.68 5.14
CA GLY A 383 -32.04 -15.41 4.44
C GLY A 383 -30.66 -14.78 4.16
N SER A 384 -30.42 -13.57 4.70
CA SER A 384 -29.15 -12.81 4.58
C SER A 384 -28.15 -13.11 5.69
N HIS A 385 -28.46 -14.01 6.62
CA HIS A 385 -27.58 -14.35 7.73
C HIS A 385 -27.30 -15.85 7.84
N TYR A 386 -26.41 -16.22 8.74
CA TYR A 386 -26.00 -17.59 9.00
C TYR A 386 -26.22 -17.94 10.47
N ALA A 387 -26.78 -19.11 10.72
CA ALA A 387 -26.79 -19.73 12.04
C ALA A 387 -25.67 -20.78 12.14
N LEU A 388 -25.01 -20.90 13.29
CA LEU A 388 -24.05 -21.96 13.52
C LEU A 388 -24.76 -23.28 13.73
N ALA A 389 -24.25 -24.38 13.15
CA ALA A 389 -24.83 -25.69 13.25
C ALA A 389 -24.80 -26.26 14.68
N LYS A 390 -23.82 -25.86 15.51
CA LYS A 390 -23.77 -26.16 16.93
C LYS A 390 -24.93 -25.46 17.66
N LYS A 391 -25.84 -26.19 18.25
CA LYS A 391 -27.07 -25.66 18.89
C LYS A 391 -26.99 -25.63 20.44
N ASP A 392 -25.98 -26.27 21.04
CA ASP A 392 -25.81 -26.46 22.49
C ASP A 392 -24.69 -25.60 23.07
N TRP A 393 -24.64 -24.33 22.64
CA TRP A 393 -23.66 -23.38 23.16
C TRP A 393 -23.90 -23.08 24.65
N ARG A 394 -22.83 -22.99 25.43
CA ARG A 394 -22.85 -22.70 26.85
C ARG A 394 -21.95 -21.52 27.19
N ILE A 395 -22.25 -20.84 28.30
CA ILE A 395 -21.34 -19.85 28.89
C ILE A 395 -19.98 -20.53 29.16
N GLY A 396 -18.91 -19.94 28.71
CA GLY A 396 -17.54 -20.44 28.79
C GLY A 396 -17.06 -21.20 27.56
N ASP A 397 -17.96 -21.61 26.65
CA ASP A 397 -17.56 -22.10 25.33
C ASP A 397 -16.71 -21.07 24.62
N ALA A 398 -15.80 -21.53 23.78
CA ALA A 398 -14.85 -20.66 23.11
C ALA A 398 -14.71 -21.00 21.64
N PHE A 399 -14.42 -19.98 20.84
CA PHE A 399 -14.25 -20.13 19.39
C PHE A 399 -13.21 -19.15 18.84
N GLN A 400 -12.87 -19.36 17.60
CA GLN A 400 -12.02 -18.47 16.80
C GLN A 400 -12.75 -18.15 15.51
N LEU A 401 -12.62 -16.92 15.04
CA LEU A 401 -13.16 -16.49 13.76
C LEU A 401 -12.00 -16.28 12.79
N ALA A 402 -12.06 -16.90 11.63
CA ALA A 402 -11.12 -16.67 10.56
C ALA A 402 -11.84 -16.16 9.31
N LEU A 403 -11.34 -15.05 8.76
CA LEU A 403 -11.88 -14.39 7.59
C LEU A 403 -10.83 -14.41 6.48
N THR A 404 -11.26 -14.69 5.27
CA THR A 404 -10.42 -14.58 4.07
C THR A 404 -11.12 -13.71 3.04
N SER A 405 -10.47 -12.62 2.63
CA SER A 405 -10.86 -11.86 1.44
C SER A 405 -10.27 -12.54 0.22
N LYS A 406 -11.10 -12.97 -0.73
CA LYS A 406 -10.57 -13.61 -1.95
C LYS A 406 -9.94 -12.61 -2.90
N ILE A 407 -10.36 -11.35 -2.81
CA ILE A 407 -9.92 -10.26 -3.70
C ILE A 407 -9.32 -9.15 -2.83
N GLY A 408 -8.14 -8.70 -3.20
CA GLY A 408 -7.47 -7.57 -2.55
C GLY A 408 -8.15 -6.24 -2.87
N GLY A 409 -8.02 -5.28 -1.93
CA GLY A 409 -8.60 -3.95 -2.04
C GLY A 409 -9.95 -3.78 -1.35
N ALA A 410 -10.53 -4.84 -0.76
CA ALA A 410 -11.72 -4.73 0.07
C ALA A 410 -11.39 -4.23 1.48
N TYR A 411 -12.28 -3.44 2.06
CA TYR A 411 -12.25 -3.06 3.47
C TYR A 411 -13.16 -3.97 4.28
N VAL A 412 -12.68 -4.46 5.40
CA VAL A 412 -13.42 -5.36 6.27
C VAL A 412 -13.55 -4.77 7.66
N TYR A 413 -14.76 -4.84 8.21
CA TYR A 413 -15.05 -4.42 9.57
C TYR A 413 -15.86 -5.52 10.25
N ILE A 414 -15.49 -5.88 11.48
CA ILE A 414 -16.15 -6.96 12.25
C ILE A 414 -16.49 -6.42 13.63
N ILE A 415 -17.77 -6.56 14.00
CA ILE A 415 -18.26 -6.28 15.35
C ILE A 415 -18.95 -7.53 15.92
N SER A 416 -18.91 -7.68 17.22
CA SER A 416 -19.77 -8.59 17.96
C SER A 416 -20.84 -7.80 18.71
N VAL A 417 -22.04 -8.35 18.77
CA VAL A 417 -23.16 -7.84 19.57
C VAL A 417 -23.60 -8.98 20.50
N ASN A 418 -23.40 -8.80 21.81
CA ASN A 418 -23.73 -9.83 22.79
C ASN A 418 -25.22 -9.79 23.19
N PRO A 419 -25.73 -10.76 23.99
CA PRO A 419 -27.13 -10.77 24.43
C PRO A 419 -27.57 -9.54 25.25
N ARG A 420 -26.64 -8.74 25.73
CA ARG A 420 -26.90 -7.47 26.44
C ARG A 420 -26.89 -6.24 25.54
N ASN A 421 -26.83 -6.43 24.22
CA ASN A 421 -26.67 -5.38 23.21
C ASN A 421 -25.37 -4.59 23.31
N GLU A 422 -24.34 -5.11 24.00
CA GLU A 422 -23.03 -4.50 24.02
C GLU A 422 -22.30 -4.79 22.71
N VAL A 423 -21.83 -3.72 22.05
CA VAL A 423 -21.12 -3.82 20.76
C VAL A 423 -19.63 -3.71 21.00
N LYS A 424 -18.87 -4.67 20.45
CA LYS A 424 -17.41 -4.68 20.52
C LYS A 424 -16.82 -4.74 19.13
N ILE A 425 -15.88 -3.85 18.81
CA ILE A 425 -15.10 -3.91 17.56
C ILE A 425 -14.11 -5.07 17.68
N MET A 426 -14.24 -6.04 16.80
CA MET A 426 -13.35 -7.19 16.72
C MET A 426 -12.23 -6.96 15.70
N PHE A 427 -12.53 -6.22 14.63
CA PHE A 427 -11.58 -5.85 13.58
C PHE A 427 -12.08 -4.63 12.77
N PRO A 428 -11.22 -3.69 12.37
CA PRO A 428 -9.84 -3.58 12.82
C PRO A 428 -9.76 -3.07 14.27
N ARG A 429 -8.78 -3.54 15.03
CA ARG A 429 -8.50 -3.02 16.37
C ARG A 429 -7.47 -1.91 16.22
N ASN A 430 -7.88 -0.70 16.52
CA ASN A 430 -7.04 0.49 16.37
C ASN A 430 -7.24 1.38 17.60
N GLU A 431 -6.14 1.90 18.17
CA GLU A 431 -6.24 2.74 19.39
C GLU A 431 -7.03 4.02 19.16
N GLU A 432 -7.16 4.50 17.91
CA GLU A 432 -8.07 5.59 17.55
C GLU A 432 -9.54 5.26 17.87
N PHE A 433 -9.90 3.97 17.97
CA PHE A 433 -11.26 3.51 18.25
C PHE A 433 -11.57 3.36 19.72
N GLY A 434 -10.58 3.57 20.60
CA GLY A 434 -10.77 3.58 22.03
C GLY A 434 -9.58 3.06 22.84
N LYS A 435 -9.54 3.43 24.12
CA LYS A 435 -8.43 3.09 25.03
C LYS A 435 -8.18 1.59 25.18
N GLN A 436 -9.21 0.75 24.99
CA GLN A 436 -9.11 -0.71 25.04
C GLN A 436 -8.27 -1.30 23.92
N TYR A 437 -8.01 -0.53 22.86
CA TYR A 437 -7.19 -0.94 21.70
C TYR A 437 -5.78 -0.32 21.73
N LYS A 438 -5.34 0.20 22.87
CA LYS A 438 -4.02 0.83 23.02
C LYS A 438 -2.91 -0.10 22.51
N GLY A 439 -2.06 0.42 21.64
CA GLY A 439 -0.97 -0.31 21.02
C GLY A 439 -1.38 -1.25 19.88
N LEU A 440 -2.65 -1.19 19.42
CA LEU A 440 -3.14 -1.95 18.26
C LEU A 440 -3.36 -0.99 17.08
N TYR A 441 -2.81 -1.35 15.91
CA TYR A 441 -2.82 -0.53 14.69
C TYR A 441 -3.17 -1.43 13.50
N GLU A 442 -4.39 -1.98 13.49
CA GLU A 442 -4.87 -2.81 12.39
C GLU A 442 -5.50 -1.95 11.30
N SER A 443 -5.24 -2.28 10.05
CA SER A 443 -5.93 -1.66 8.91
C SER A 443 -7.14 -2.51 8.52
N PRO A 444 -8.29 -1.89 8.21
CA PRO A 444 -9.43 -2.62 7.65
C PRO A 444 -9.19 -3.10 6.21
N LEU A 445 -8.15 -2.59 5.52
CA LEU A 445 -7.88 -2.90 4.12
C LEU A 445 -7.22 -4.26 3.97
N MET A 446 -7.88 -5.15 3.23
CA MET A 446 -7.35 -6.44 2.79
C MET A 446 -6.53 -6.20 1.52
N MET A 447 -5.23 -5.89 1.67
CA MET A 447 -4.38 -5.44 0.56
C MET A 447 -4.17 -6.48 -0.54
N LEU A 448 -4.18 -7.77 -0.19
CA LEU A 448 -3.80 -8.87 -1.06
C LEU A 448 -4.97 -9.81 -1.31
N ASP A 449 -5.00 -10.42 -2.49
CA ASP A 449 -5.87 -11.55 -2.78
C ASP A 449 -5.56 -12.68 -1.79
N GLY A 450 -6.60 -13.26 -1.20
CA GLY A 450 -6.47 -14.30 -0.18
C GLY A 450 -5.98 -13.81 1.19
N ALA A 451 -5.90 -12.49 1.43
CA ALA A 451 -5.56 -11.95 2.75
C ALA A 451 -6.47 -12.52 3.84
N ARG A 452 -5.87 -12.96 4.96
CA ARG A 452 -6.57 -13.65 6.04
C ARG A 452 -6.38 -12.96 7.38
N VAL A 453 -7.49 -12.83 8.10
CA VAL A 453 -7.55 -12.35 9.49
C VAL A 453 -7.99 -13.50 10.38
N VAL A 454 -7.33 -13.68 11.53
CA VAL A 454 -7.74 -14.63 12.57
C VAL A 454 -8.00 -13.88 13.87
N LEU A 455 -9.18 -14.01 14.43
CA LEU A 455 -9.62 -13.30 15.62
C LEU A 455 -9.87 -14.25 16.82
N PRO A 456 -9.37 -13.86 18.00
CA PRO A 456 -8.63 -12.63 18.33
C PRO A 456 -7.18 -12.64 17.86
N ASN A 457 -6.57 -13.79 17.69
CA ASN A 457 -5.32 -14.08 16.98
C ASN A 457 -5.16 -15.63 16.92
N PRO A 458 -4.17 -16.19 16.19
CA PRO A 458 -4.04 -17.64 16.01
C PRO A 458 -3.97 -18.46 17.32
N ASN A 459 -3.46 -17.87 18.41
CA ASN A 459 -3.21 -18.56 19.68
C ASN A 459 -4.20 -18.18 20.79
N LYS A 460 -5.26 -17.42 20.48
CA LYS A 460 -6.27 -16.98 21.45
C LYS A 460 -7.67 -17.33 20.98
N VAL A 461 -8.62 -17.31 21.92
CA VAL A 461 -10.03 -17.64 21.68
C VAL A 461 -10.94 -16.50 22.12
N ILE A 462 -12.12 -16.43 21.55
CA ILE A 462 -13.24 -15.60 21.97
C ILE A 462 -14.11 -16.50 22.85
N LYS A 463 -14.51 -16.01 24.03
CA LYS A 463 -15.38 -16.74 24.94
C LYS A 463 -16.82 -16.25 24.85
N VAL A 464 -17.75 -17.16 25.08
CA VAL A 464 -19.16 -16.87 25.27
C VAL A 464 -19.35 -16.46 26.73
N ASP A 465 -19.73 -15.21 26.97
CA ASP A 465 -19.78 -14.64 28.32
C ASP A 465 -21.20 -14.58 28.91
N TYR A 466 -22.26 -14.63 28.08
CA TYR A 466 -23.65 -14.47 28.52
C TYR A 466 -24.55 -15.45 27.79
N ALA A 467 -25.63 -15.89 28.49
CA ALA A 467 -26.71 -16.64 27.86
C ALA A 467 -27.58 -15.73 26.97
N GLY A 468 -28.04 -16.26 25.84
CA GLY A 468 -28.84 -15.55 24.85
C GLY A 468 -28.24 -15.58 23.46
N THR A 469 -28.67 -14.66 22.60
CA THR A 469 -28.22 -14.62 21.20
C THR A 469 -27.05 -13.67 21.02
N ASP A 470 -25.92 -14.23 20.61
CA ASP A 470 -24.75 -13.50 20.14
C ASP A 470 -24.80 -13.33 18.62
N ARG A 471 -24.35 -12.18 18.14
CA ARG A 471 -24.23 -11.83 16.71
C ARG A 471 -22.84 -11.37 16.38
N ILE A 472 -22.31 -11.88 15.28
CA ILE A 472 -21.09 -11.38 14.67
C ILE A 472 -21.52 -10.71 13.36
N CYS A 473 -21.38 -9.40 13.29
CA CYS A 473 -21.70 -8.62 12.09
C CYS A 473 -20.40 -8.24 11.37
N ILE A 474 -20.33 -8.61 10.10
CA ILE A 474 -19.17 -8.42 9.25
C ILE A 474 -19.59 -7.54 8.08
N LEU A 475 -18.89 -6.42 7.89
CA LEU A 475 -19.11 -5.53 6.76
C LEU A 475 -17.92 -5.67 5.80
N PHE A 476 -18.17 -6.19 4.61
CA PHE A 476 -17.25 -6.04 3.48
C PHE A 476 -17.61 -4.78 2.71
N SER A 477 -16.62 -3.93 2.47
CA SER A 477 -16.83 -2.67 1.78
C SER A 477 -15.80 -2.45 0.68
N THR A 478 -16.23 -1.88 -0.44
CA THR A 478 -15.33 -1.39 -1.48
C THR A 478 -14.64 -0.08 -1.09
N ARG A 479 -15.08 0.56 0.01
CA ARG A 479 -14.61 1.87 0.46
C ARG A 479 -14.31 1.86 1.95
N LYS A 480 -13.36 2.67 2.39
CA LYS A 480 -13.10 2.89 3.81
C LYS A 480 -14.33 3.54 4.47
N ILE A 481 -14.69 3.10 5.68
CA ILE A 481 -15.77 3.69 6.49
C ILE A 481 -15.13 4.62 7.51
N TRP A 482 -15.32 5.93 7.35
CA TRP A 482 -14.91 6.91 8.34
C TRP A 482 -15.95 7.04 9.43
N GLY A 483 -15.49 7.14 10.68
CA GLY A 483 -16.38 7.22 11.84
C GLY A 483 -16.95 5.85 12.23
N PHE A 484 -16.27 4.74 11.92
CA PHE A 484 -16.73 3.39 12.28
C PHE A 484 -17.10 3.23 13.78
N PRO A 485 -16.39 3.83 14.77
CA PRO A 485 -16.86 3.82 16.16
C PRO A 485 -18.23 4.46 16.36
N LYS A 486 -18.57 5.54 15.62
CA LYS A 486 -19.90 6.15 15.65
C LYS A 486 -20.97 5.19 15.10
N PHE A 487 -20.62 4.42 14.05
CA PHE A 487 -21.50 3.35 13.56
C PHE A 487 -21.75 2.30 14.63
N CYS A 488 -20.74 1.84 15.34
CA CYS A 488 -20.87 0.88 16.45
C CYS A 488 -21.78 1.41 17.56
N GLN A 489 -21.68 2.68 17.93
CA GLN A 489 -22.56 3.33 18.89
C GLN A 489 -24.03 3.34 18.41
N LYS A 490 -24.27 3.54 17.10
CA LYS A 490 -25.62 3.44 16.54
C LYS A 490 -26.15 2.00 16.60
N VAL A 491 -25.31 1.01 16.26
CA VAL A 491 -25.68 -0.40 16.36
C VAL A 491 -26.03 -0.76 17.81
N GLN A 492 -25.33 -0.25 18.80
CA GLN A 492 -25.61 -0.50 20.21
C GLN A 492 -27.01 0.02 20.65
N ASN A 493 -27.54 1.02 19.97
CA ASN A 493 -28.86 1.61 20.27
C ASN A 493 -30.01 0.93 19.49
N TRP A 494 -29.78 -0.23 18.88
CA TRP A 494 -30.80 -0.92 18.14
C TRP A 494 -31.95 -1.39 19.04
N ASN A 495 -33.14 -1.46 18.45
CA ASN A 495 -34.33 -2.00 19.06
C ASN A 495 -35.20 -2.68 18.01
N GLY A 496 -35.85 -3.78 18.35
CA GLY A 496 -36.68 -4.57 17.45
C GLY A 496 -35.88 -5.59 16.64
N ASP A 497 -36.11 -5.70 15.35
CA ASP A 497 -35.41 -6.60 14.44
C ASP A 497 -34.03 -6.05 14.09
N PHE A 498 -32.99 -6.84 14.31
CA PHE A 498 -31.59 -6.43 14.11
C PHE A 498 -31.26 -6.25 12.63
N ASP A 499 -31.74 -7.16 11.77
CA ASP A 499 -31.48 -7.11 10.33
C ASP A 499 -32.11 -5.87 9.72
N ALA A 500 -33.40 -5.64 10.03
CA ALA A 500 -34.11 -4.46 9.55
C ALA A 500 -33.44 -3.14 10.02
N TYR A 501 -32.93 -3.12 11.26
CA TYR A 501 -32.20 -1.97 11.77
C TYR A 501 -30.86 -1.76 11.07
N LEU A 502 -30.09 -2.81 10.87
CA LEU A 502 -28.82 -2.77 10.14
C LEU A 502 -29.04 -2.30 8.69
N HIS A 503 -30.03 -2.85 8.01
CA HIS A 503 -30.41 -2.43 6.66
C HIS A 503 -30.78 -0.94 6.60
N LYS A 504 -31.50 -0.43 7.61
CA LYS A 504 -31.81 1.00 7.73
C LYS A 504 -30.54 1.86 7.89
N LEU A 505 -29.55 1.41 8.68
CA LEU A 505 -28.29 2.14 8.87
C LEU A 505 -27.41 2.13 7.60
N LEU A 506 -27.45 1.06 6.83
CA LEU A 506 -26.67 0.92 5.59
C LEU A 506 -27.36 1.58 4.39
N GLY A 507 -28.70 1.61 4.38
CA GLY A 507 -29.46 2.27 3.32
C GLY A 507 -29.01 1.90 1.91
N ASN A 508 -28.91 2.90 1.04
CA ASN A 508 -28.57 2.74 -0.38
C ASN A 508 -27.11 2.35 -0.67
N ILE A 509 -26.26 2.30 0.37
CA ILE A 509 -24.89 1.86 0.19
C ILE A 509 -24.72 0.34 0.31
N MET A 510 -25.74 -0.36 0.76
CA MET A 510 -25.76 -1.81 0.80
C MET A 510 -25.88 -2.37 -0.63
N ILE A 511 -25.09 -3.40 -0.93
CA ILE A 511 -25.26 -4.16 -2.17
C ILE A 511 -26.53 -4.99 -2.03
N PRO A 512 -27.49 -4.91 -2.99
CA PRO A 512 -28.73 -5.68 -2.92
C PRO A 512 -28.47 -7.19 -2.81
N ALA A 513 -29.34 -7.90 -2.10
CA ALA A 513 -29.25 -9.35 -1.99
C ALA A 513 -29.39 -10.05 -3.35
N SER A 514 -30.10 -9.45 -4.31
CA SER A 514 -30.17 -9.92 -5.70
C SER A 514 -28.84 -9.92 -6.44
N ASP A 515 -27.89 -9.10 -5.99
CA ASP A 515 -26.56 -8.93 -6.59
C ASP A 515 -25.48 -9.65 -5.78
N THR A 516 -25.89 -10.44 -4.77
CA THR A 516 -24.96 -11.16 -3.87
C THR A 516 -25.32 -12.63 -3.82
N ASP A 517 -24.38 -13.48 -4.21
CA ASP A 517 -24.50 -14.92 -4.07
C ASP A 517 -23.97 -15.35 -2.71
N TYR A 518 -24.83 -15.91 -1.87
CA TYR A 518 -24.46 -16.49 -0.58
C TYR A 518 -24.35 -18.01 -0.67
N SER A 519 -23.29 -18.56 -0.12
CA SER A 519 -23.13 -20.02 -0.05
C SER A 519 -24.02 -20.61 1.03
N THR A 520 -24.64 -21.76 0.77
CA THR A 520 -25.58 -22.42 1.68
C THR A 520 -24.91 -23.26 2.78
N ASN A 521 -23.70 -23.76 2.55
CA ASN A 521 -23.02 -24.73 3.44
C ASN A 521 -21.76 -24.19 4.12
N LYS A 522 -21.42 -22.94 3.86
CA LYS A 522 -20.30 -22.22 4.47
C LYS A 522 -20.60 -20.74 4.47
N VAL A 523 -20.05 -19.98 5.41
CA VAL A 523 -20.16 -18.53 5.38
C VAL A 523 -19.25 -17.99 4.26
N ALA A 524 -19.82 -17.77 3.10
CA ALA A 524 -19.09 -17.20 1.97
C ALA A 524 -20.06 -16.44 1.05
N PHE A 525 -19.54 -15.46 0.35
CA PHE A 525 -20.29 -14.67 -0.61
C PHE A 525 -19.44 -14.26 -1.81
N SER A 526 -20.11 -13.93 -2.90
CA SER A 526 -19.56 -13.19 -4.03
C SER A 526 -20.62 -12.22 -4.54
N THR A 527 -20.18 -11.08 -5.09
CA THR A 527 -21.08 -10.08 -5.65
C THR A 527 -21.06 -10.11 -7.17
N ALA A 528 -22.20 -9.80 -7.78
CA ALA A 528 -22.27 -9.52 -9.20
C ALA A 528 -21.50 -8.23 -9.53
N THR A 529 -20.89 -8.19 -10.72
CA THR A 529 -20.00 -7.12 -11.18
C THR A 529 -20.66 -5.76 -11.45
N ARG A 530 -21.95 -5.56 -11.15
CA ARG A 530 -22.74 -4.38 -11.56
C ARG A 530 -23.53 -3.69 -10.44
N SER A 531 -23.22 -3.94 -9.18
CA SER A 531 -23.98 -3.33 -8.10
C SER A 531 -23.63 -1.86 -7.88
N GLU A 532 -24.65 -1.03 -7.58
CA GLU A 532 -24.46 0.38 -7.19
C GLU A 532 -24.05 0.55 -5.72
N GLY A 533 -24.19 -0.50 -4.92
CA GLY A 533 -23.82 -0.52 -3.51
C GLY A 533 -22.31 -0.56 -3.29
N SER A 534 -21.94 -0.46 -2.04
CA SER A 534 -20.52 -0.50 -1.61
C SER A 534 -20.28 -1.47 -0.46
N ILE A 535 -21.31 -1.95 0.24
CA ILE A 535 -21.20 -2.80 1.43
C ILE A 535 -22.03 -4.07 1.28
N VAL A 536 -21.41 -5.22 1.58
CA VAL A 536 -22.09 -6.49 1.84
C VAL A 536 -22.04 -6.75 3.35
N PRO A 537 -23.18 -6.73 4.04
CA PRO A 537 -23.25 -7.17 5.43
C PRO A 537 -23.38 -8.69 5.48
N ILE A 538 -22.70 -9.32 6.45
CA ILE A 538 -22.86 -10.73 6.78
C ILE A 538 -23.08 -10.83 8.29
N ILE A 539 -24.11 -11.55 8.70
CA ILE A 539 -24.44 -11.77 10.10
C ILE A 539 -24.31 -13.26 10.40
N ILE A 540 -23.63 -13.59 11.46
CA ILE A 540 -23.52 -14.94 12.02
C ILE A 540 -24.16 -14.90 13.38
N GLU A 541 -25.18 -15.76 13.62
CA GLU A 541 -25.88 -15.86 14.90
C GLU A 541 -25.67 -17.22 15.55
N PHE A 542 -25.61 -17.22 16.89
CA PHE A 542 -25.71 -18.43 17.69
C PHE A 542 -26.34 -18.12 19.05
N HIS A 543 -27.02 -19.12 19.62
CA HIS A 543 -27.72 -18.98 20.89
C HIS A 543 -27.06 -19.83 21.96
N SER A 544 -26.72 -19.24 23.11
CA SER A 544 -26.10 -19.87 24.26
C SER A 544 -27.06 -19.96 25.44
N GLN A 545 -26.90 -21.00 26.25
CA GLN A 545 -27.68 -21.30 27.46
C GLN A 545 -26.84 -21.12 28.72
#